data_e9335b223c54922ffe679fa74ecfb993
#
_entry.id   e9335b223c54922ffe679fa74ecfb993
#
_cell.length_a   1.000
_cell.length_b   1.000
_cell.length_c   1.000
_cell.angle_alpha   90.00
_cell.angle_beta   90.00
_cell.angle_gamma   90.00
#
_symmetry.space_group_name_H-M   'P 1'
#
loop_
_entity.id
_entity.type
_entity.pdbx_description
1 polymer ?
#
loop_
_entity_poly.entity_id
_entity_poly.type
_entity_poly.pdbx_seq_one_letter_code
_entity_poly.pdbx_strand_id
1 'polypeptide(L)'
;MNKNIKYSQNFLTSEKVLNQIIKQLNLKETDTVYEIGTGKGHLTTKLAKISKQVTSIELDSHLFNLSSEKLKLNIRVTLIHQDILQFQFPNKQRYK
;
A
#
# COMPACT_ATOMS: atom_id res chain seq x y z
N MET A 1 -17.48 -11.10 8.89
CA MET A 1 -16.30 -10.24 8.84
C MET A 1 -15.13 -10.86 8.09
N ASN A 2 -14.79 -12.10 8.41
CA ASN A 2 -13.67 -12.77 7.74
C ASN A 2 -13.88 -12.95 6.24
N LYS A 3 -15.14 -13.18 5.82
CA LYS A 3 -15.46 -13.29 4.40
C LYS A 3 -15.15 -11.99 3.64
N ASN A 4 -15.48 -10.85 4.24
CA ASN A 4 -15.24 -9.56 3.60
C ASN A 4 -13.74 -9.29 3.45
N ILE A 5 -12.97 -9.65 4.47
CA ILE A 5 -11.51 -9.52 4.41
C ILE A 5 -10.93 -10.40 3.31
N LYS A 6 -11.40 -11.66 3.20
CA LYS A 6 -10.93 -12.56 2.15
C LYS A 6 -11.27 -12.02 0.76
N TYR A 7 -12.47 -11.52 0.58
CA TYR A 7 -12.86 -10.94 -0.70
C TYR A 7 -12.00 -9.75 -1.06
N SER A 8 -11.74 -8.86 -0.11
CA SER A 8 -10.90 -7.69 -0.35
C SER A 8 -9.50 -8.13 -0.77
N GLN A 9 -8.91 -9.12 -0.11
CA GLN A 9 -7.59 -9.62 -0.46
C GLN A 9 -7.59 -10.24 -1.86
N ASN A 10 -8.63 -10.99 -2.23
CA ASN A 10 -8.73 -11.58 -3.56
C ASN A 10 -8.87 -10.51 -4.63
N PHE A 11 -9.69 -9.50 -4.39
CA PHE A 11 -9.83 -8.38 -5.32
C PHE A 11 -8.51 -7.64 -5.49
N LEU A 12 -7.74 -7.48 -4.43
CA LEU A 12 -6.47 -6.77 -4.48
C LEU A 12 -5.37 -7.55 -5.22
N THR A 13 -5.60 -8.79 -5.61
CA THR A 13 -4.71 -9.53 -6.51
C THR A 13 -5.15 -9.47 -7.96
N SER A 14 -6.36 -8.99 -8.25
CA SER A 14 -6.88 -8.88 -9.61
C SER A 14 -6.26 -7.67 -10.31
N GLU A 15 -5.61 -7.91 -11.44
CA GLU A 15 -5.03 -6.82 -12.24
C GLU A 15 -6.06 -5.79 -12.65
N LYS A 16 -7.26 -6.25 -13.03
CA LYS A 16 -8.34 -5.36 -13.45
C LYS A 16 -8.73 -4.40 -12.32
N VAL A 17 -8.92 -4.94 -11.11
CA VAL A 17 -9.34 -4.12 -9.96
C VAL A 17 -8.22 -3.19 -9.54
N LEU A 18 -6.97 -3.67 -9.51
CA LEU A 18 -5.82 -2.83 -9.17
C LEU A 18 -5.69 -1.65 -10.14
N ASN A 19 -5.85 -1.90 -11.43
CA ASN A 19 -5.77 -0.84 -12.44
C ASN A 19 -6.90 0.18 -12.29
N GLN A 20 -8.10 -0.27 -11.90
CA GLN A 20 -9.21 0.63 -11.64
C GLN A 20 -8.94 1.53 -10.43
N ILE A 21 -8.37 0.97 -9.38
CA ILE A 21 -7.99 1.75 -8.19
C ILE A 21 -6.97 2.81 -8.57
N ILE A 22 -5.94 2.43 -9.29
CA ILE A 22 -4.89 3.33 -9.74
C ILE A 22 -5.48 4.49 -10.55
N LYS A 23 -6.37 4.17 -11.48
CA LYS A 23 -7.00 5.17 -12.33
C LYS A 23 -7.81 6.17 -11.50
N GLN A 24 -8.56 5.69 -10.51
CA GLN A 24 -9.40 6.56 -9.68
C GLN A 24 -8.58 7.48 -8.78
N LEU A 25 -7.41 7.04 -8.36
CA LEU A 25 -6.55 7.84 -7.50
C LEU A 25 -5.94 9.04 -8.22
N ASN A 26 -5.87 9.00 -9.54
CA ASN A 26 -5.30 10.08 -10.35
C ASN A 26 -3.91 10.51 -9.85
N LEU A 27 -3.03 9.53 -9.68
CA LEU A 27 -1.70 9.75 -9.12
C LEU A 27 -0.75 10.43 -10.08
N LYS A 28 0.15 11.24 -9.53
CA LYS A 28 1.21 11.92 -10.24
C LYS A 28 2.57 11.49 -9.70
N GLU A 29 3.61 11.71 -10.48
CA GLU A 29 4.98 11.39 -10.10
C GLU A 29 5.45 12.13 -8.85
N THR A 30 4.79 13.23 -8.50
CA THR A 30 5.14 14.04 -7.34
C THR A 30 4.36 13.66 -6.09
N ASP A 31 3.43 12.71 -6.20
CA ASP A 31 2.58 12.33 -5.07
C ASP A 31 3.30 11.42 -4.08
N THR A 32 3.03 11.66 -2.80
CA THR A 32 3.35 10.75 -1.72
C THR A 32 2.06 10.02 -1.34
N VAL A 33 2.10 8.69 -1.31
CA VAL A 33 0.93 7.86 -1.08
C VAL A 33 1.09 7.11 0.24
N TYR A 34 0.02 7.08 1.01
CA TYR A 34 -0.07 6.23 2.20
C TYR A 34 -1.06 5.12 1.94
N GLU A 35 -0.61 3.89 2.12
CA GLU A 35 -1.44 2.71 1.95
C GLU A 35 -1.65 2.05 3.31
N ILE A 36 -2.89 1.69 3.61
CA ILE A 36 -3.23 0.97 4.82
C ILE A 36 -3.53 -0.47 4.46
N GLY A 37 -2.72 -1.40 5.01
CA GLY A 37 -2.87 -2.81 4.71
C GLY A 37 -2.08 -3.21 3.47
N THR A 38 -0.79 -3.40 3.62
CA THR A 38 0.12 -3.77 2.51
C THR A 38 -0.27 -5.10 1.87
N GLY A 39 -0.72 -6.05 2.69
CA GLY A 39 -1.04 -7.40 2.23
C GLY A 39 0.16 -8.04 1.58
N LYS A 40 -0.01 -8.57 0.38
CA LYS A 40 1.06 -9.19 -0.40
C LYS A 40 1.84 -8.19 -1.26
N GLY A 41 1.49 -6.90 -1.18
CA GLY A 41 2.23 -5.85 -1.87
C GLY A 41 1.89 -5.62 -3.33
N HIS A 42 0.79 -6.19 -3.83
CA HIS A 42 0.41 -6.02 -5.24
C HIS A 42 0.07 -4.58 -5.57
N LEU A 43 -0.80 -3.97 -4.78
CA LEU A 43 -1.16 -2.56 -4.96
C LEU A 43 0.04 -1.67 -4.67
N THR A 44 0.79 -1.96 -3.62
CA THR A 44 1.99 -1.20 -3.25
C THR A 44 2.96 -1.08 -4.42
N THR A 45 3.20 -2.19 -5.11
CA THR A 45 4.10 -2.22 -6.27
C THR A 45 3.61 -1.31 -7.38
N LYS A 46 2.30 -1.34 -7.68
CA LYS A 46 1.72 -0.50 -8.71
C LYS A 46 1.76 0.98 -8.34
N LEU A 47 1.44 1.30 -7.10
CA LEU A 47 1.50 2.68 -6.61
C LEU A 47 2.92 3.24 -6.73
N ALA A 48 3.93 2.43 -6.41
CA ALA A 48 5.32 2.85 -6.46
C ALA A 48 5.83 3.11 -7.87
N LYS A 49 5.20 2.53 -8.88
CA LYS A 49 5.57 2.79 -10.28
C LYS A 49 5.15 4.17 -10.76
N ILE A 50 4.14 4.75 -10.13
CA ILE A 50 3.53 6.00 -10.60
C ILE A 50 3.91 7.16 -9.70
N SER A 51 3.87 6.97 -8.39
CA SER A 51 4.06 8.03 -7.42
C SER A 51 5.53 8.21 -7.04
N LYS A 52 5.81 9.28 -6.31
CA LYS A 52 7.15 9.58 -5.82
C LYS A 52 7.58 8.63 -4.73
N GLN A 53 6.66 8.35 -3.78
CA GLN A 53 6.95 7.55 -2.60
C GLN A 53 5.67 6.92 -2.09
N VAL A 54 5.75 5.65 -1.70
CA VAL A 54 4.65 4.94 -1.05
C VAL A 54 5.09 4.54 0.35
N THR A 55 4.31 4.95 1.33
CA THR A 55 4.45 4.47 2.71
C THR A 55 3.28 3.55 2.99
N SER A 56 3.56 2.29 3.25
CA SER A 56 2.54 1.27 3.45
C SER A 56 2.61 0.74 4.87
N ILE A 57 1.46 0.70 5.53
CA ILE A 57 1.35 0.35 6.95
C ILE A 57 0.63 -0.98 7.07
N GLU A 58 1.29 -1.97 7.68
CA GLU A 58 0.75 -3.31 7.84
C GLU A 58 0.77 -3.72 9.30
N LEU A 59 -0.38 -4.14 9.81
CA LEU A 59 -0.51 -4.61 11.20
C LEU A 59 -0.08 -6.08 11.35
N ASP A 60 -0.38 -6.92 10.38
CA ASP A 60 -0.10 -8.34 10.44
C ASP A 60 1.39 -8.62 10.24
N SER A 61 2.02 -9.26 11.23
CA SER A 61 3.46 -9.50 11.18
C SER A 61 3.87 -10.45 10.07
N HIS A 62 3.05 -11.45 9.76
CA HIS A 62 3.34 -12.40 8.69
C HIS A 62 3.32 -11.71 7.33
N LEU A 63 2.27 -10.92 7.07
CA LEU A 63 2.16 -10.17 5.82
C LEU A 63 3.24 -9.09 5.70
N PHE A 64 3.57 -8.44 6.82
CA PHE A 64 4.65 -7.46 6.83
C PHE A 64 5.98 -8.10 6.42
N ASN A 65 6.28 -9.28 6.98
CA ASN A 65 7.52 -9.99 6.67
C ASN A 65 7.56 -10.42 5.21
N LEU A 66 6.46 -10.94 4.68
CA LEU A 66 6.37 -11.34 3.27
C LEU A 66 6.58 -10.16 2.33
N SER A 67 5.88 -9.06 2.59
CA SER A 67 5.98 -7.88 1.72
C SER A 67 7.33 -7.19 1.86
N SER A 68 7.92 -7.18 3.06
CA SER A 68 9.25 -6.63 3.27
C SER A 68 10.29 -7.35 2.42
N GLU A 69 10.21 -8.67 2.37
CA GLU A 69 11.13 -9.45 1.55
C GLU A 69 10.92 -9.16 0.07
N LYS A 70 9.67 -9.10 -0.36
CA LYS A 70 9.33 -8.84 -1.76
C LYS A 70 9.74 -7.45 -2.23
N LEU A 71 9.61 -6.45 -1.35
CA LEU A 71 9.76 -5.04 -1.72
C LEU A 71 11.06 -4.40 -1.21
N LYS A 72 11.96 -5.18 -0.62
CA LYS A 72 13.15 -4.65 0.05
C LYS A 72 14.07 -3.83 -0.85
N LEU A 73 14.07 -4.09 -2.15
CA LEU A 73 14.91 -3.36 -3.10
C LEU A 73 14.18 -2.19 -3.76
N ASN A 74 12.92 -1.99 -3.44
CA ASN A 74 12.15 -0.90 -4.04
C ASN A 74 12.35 0.37 -3.22
N ILE A 75 13.18 1.28 -3.72
CA ILE A 75 13.54 2.51 -3.00
C ILE A 75 12.37 3.48 -2.84
N ARG A 76 11.28 3.29 -3.60
CA ARG A 76 10.09 4.13 -3.51
C ARG A 76 9.07 3.63 -2.50
N VAL A 77 9.38 2.53 -1.82
CA VAL A 77 8.46 1.93 -0.85
C VAL A 77 9.09 1.96 0.54
N THR A 78 8.32 2.46 1.49
CA THR A 78 8.62 2.36 2.91
C THR A 78 7.54 1.51 3.56
N LEU A 79 7.92 0.42 4.19
CA LEU A 79 6.97 -0.45 4.90
C LEU A 79 7.08 -0.21 6.40
N ILE A 80 5.93 -0.08 7.04
CA ILE A 80 5.84 0.15 8.48
C ILE A 80 4.98 -0.93 9.10
N HIS A 81 5.52 -1.63 10.10
CA HIS A 81 4.78 -2.62 10.87
C HIS A 81 4.15 -1.94 12.07
N GLN A 82 2.89 -1.56 11.94
CA GLN A 82 2.22 -0.79 12.98
C GLN A 82 0.71 -0.88 12.83
N ASP A 83 -0.01 -0.64 13.95
CA ASP A 83 -1.44 -0.41 13.92
C ASP A 83 -1.69 0.97 13.34
N ILE A 84 -2.56 1.07 12.33
CA ILE A 84 -2.88 2.36 11.70
C ILE A 84 -3.44 3.37 12.69
N LEU A 85 -4.13 2.89 13.73
CA LEU A 85 -4.69 3.78 14.76
C LEU A 85 -3.61 4.49 15.57
N GLN A 86 -2.39 3.97 15.57
CA GLN A 86 -1.26 4.56 16.27
C GLN A 86 -0.31 5.32 15.35
N PHE A 87 -0.54 5.23 14.05
CA PHE A 87 0.31 5.90 13.07
C PHE A 87 -0.01 7.39 13.02
N GLN A 88 1.01 8.21 13.02
CA GLN A 88 0.86 9.66 12.92
C GLN A 88 1.23 10.14 11.52
N PHE A 89 0.23 10.64 10.80
CA PHE A 89 0.45 11.22 9.48
C PHE A 89 1.12 12.59 9.60
N PRO A 90 2.01 12.94 8.66
CA PRO A 90 2.61 14.26 8.65
C PRO A 90 1.56 15.35 8.45
N ASN A 91 1.65 16.43 9.25
CA ASN A 91 0.62 17.49 9.24
C ASN A 91 0.75 18.46 8.09
N LYS A 92 1.94 18.60 7.52
CA LYS A 92 2.22 19.67 6.54
C LYS A 92 2.51 19.17 5.14
N GLN A 93 2.41 17.85 4.91
CA GLN A 93 2.65 17.27 3.60
C GLN A 93 1.33 17.00 2.90
N ARG A 94 1.34 17.15 1.58
CA ARG A 94 0.24 16.64 0.77
C ARG A 94 0.52 15.17 0.47
N TYR A 95 -0.48 14.34 0.69
CA TYR A 95 -0.35 12.91 0.45
C TYR A 95 -1.69 12.29 0.06
N LYS A 96 -1.62 11.09 -0.46
CA LYS A 96 -2.81 10.33 -0.86
C LYS A 96 -2.84 8.95 -0.26
#